data_7984fabdfbe8dcb6bf23afe8fc95b1e3
#
_entry.id   7984fabdfbe8dcb6bf23afe8fc95b1e3
#
_cell.length_a   1.000
_cell.length_b   1.000
_cell.length_c   1.000
_cell.angle_alpha   90.00
_cell.angle_beta   90.00
_cell.angle_gamma   90.00
#
_symmetry.space_group_name_H-M   'P 1'
#
loop_
_entity.id
_entity.type
_entity.pdbx_description
1 polymer ?
#
loop_
_entity_poly.entity_id
_entity_poly.type
_entity_poly.pdbx_seq_one_letter_code
_entity_poly.pdbx_strand_id
1 'polypeptide(L)'
;IRGPGSPIQTSVPGVVVGDYLPKLAKQMHHVAQVRSMTHKDIPHDQAVYHMLTGYRHNIKAGGLKVEPTDHPHIASSFYKADKDPTTLPASIAIPEPMRIEARMLPGQNAGRLGARWNPFPVHVTRSGQVIPPDLGQLASVTKTDLRQRFELLGKLQNSSLNTNVRESSEFQALQRRVLGILEQSSIQEAFDLSKESEQTHALYGRDRHGQSTLLARRLVEAGARFVTVYWGKEMQDWGPSWEPMLANNPWDTHRNHFPLIKDSLLPRADRTFAALLEDMNDRGLLDDTLVIWMGEFGRSPRISSIFETPGREHWPHAFTLLLAGAGV
;
A
#
# COMPACT_ATOMS: atom_id res chain seq x y z
N ILE A 1 -17.16 -2.12 -26.88
CA ILE A 1 -15.98 -1.44 -26.32
C ILE A 1 -16.36 -0.71 -25.03
N ARG A 2 -17.45 0.05 -25.01
CA ARG A 2 -17.93 0.76 -23.83
C ARG A 2 -18.56 -0.19 -22.82
N GLY A 3 -18.20 -0.06 -21.53
CA GLY A 3 -18.89 -0.73 -20.44
C GLY A 3 -20.26 -0.10 -20.12
N PRO A 4 -21.02 -0.65 -19.17
CA PRO A 4 -22.37 -0.17 -18.82
C PRO A 4 -22.37 1.18 -18.09
N GLY A 5 -21.23 1.68 -17.60
CA GLY A 5 -21.13 2.95 -16.90
C GLY A 5 -21.33 4.18 -17.78
N SER A 6 -21.78 5.27 -17.19
CA SER A 6 -22.00 6.58 -17.81
C SER A 6 -21.06 7.64 -17.24
N PRO A 7 -20.69 8.68 -18.02
CA PRO A 7 -19.92 9.80 -17.47
C PRO A 7 -20.78 10.67 -16.56
N ILE A 8 -20.22 11.12 -15.46
CA ILE A 8 -20.79 12.14 -14.58
C ILE A 8 -19.87 13.35 -14.48
N GLN A 9 -20.46 14.52 -14.25
CA GLN A 9 -19.73 15.77 -14.03
C GLN A 9 -18.99 15.72 -12.68
N THR A 10 -17.86 16.41 -12.63
CA THR A 10 -17.07 16.54 -11.41
C THR A 10 -17.13 17.97 -10.85
N SER A 11 -16.46 18.21 -9.74
CA SER A 11 -16.27 19.57 -9.18
C SER A 11 -15.45 20.48 -10.10
N VAL A 12 -14.81 19.93 -11.15
CA VAL A 12 -14.02 20.71 -12.12
C VAL A 12 -14.78 20.78 -13.46
N PRO A 13 -15.13 21.97 -13.94
CA PRO A 13 -15.84 22.12 -15.22
C PRO A 13 -15.10 21.46 -16.39
N GLY A 14 -15.81 20.67 -17.18
CA GLY A 14 -15.24 19.96 -18.34
C GLY A 14 -14.52 18.65 -18.01
N VAL A 15 -14.34 18.32 -16.75
CA VAL A 15 -13.78 17.04 -16.30
C VAL A 15 -14.91 16.08 -15.93
N VAL A 16 -14.88 14.88 -16.48
CA VAL A 16 -15.86 13.82 -16.20
C VAL A 16 -15.16 12.56 -15.71
N VAL A 17 -15.85 11.80 -14.84
CA VAL A 17 -15.45 10.47 -14.39
C VAL A 17 -16.61 9.48 -14.60
N GLY A 18 -16.39 8.18 -14.40
CA GLY A 18 -17.45 7.19 -14.46
C GLY A 18 -18.43 7.34 -13.28
N ASP A 19 -19.71 7.02 -13.51
CA ASP A 19 -20.81 7.12 -12.52
C ASP A 19 -20.65 6.21 -11.30
N TYR A 20 -19.64 5.33 -11.30
CA TYR A 20 -19.26 4.52 -10.13
C TYR A 20 -18.31 5.24 -9.17
N LEU A 21 -17.96 6.50 -9.46
CA LEU A 21 -17.05 7.34 -8.66
C LEU A 21 -17.72 8.68 -8.23
N PRO A 22 -18.93 8.66 -7.68
CA PRO A 22 -19.68 9.90 -7.38
C PRO A 22 -19.09 10.70 -6.23
N LYS A 23 -18.39 10.07 -5.29
CA LYS A 23 -17.73 10.75 -4.16
C LYS A 23 -16.42 11.39 -4.62
N LEU A 24 -15.60 10.66 -5.36
CA LEU A 24 -14.40 11.19 -5.97
C LEU A 24 -14.71 12.36 -6.93
N ALA A 25 -15.82 12.28 -7.69
CA ALA A 25 -16.25 13.36 -8.55
C ALA A 25 -16.34 14.72 -7.83
N LYS A 26 -16.72 14.71 -6.54
CA LYS A 26 -16.80 15.92 -5.71
C LYS A 26 -15.42 16.42 -5.25
N GLN A 27 -14.41 15.55 -5.20
CA GLN A 27 -13.06 15.85 -4.75
C GLN A 27 -12.09 16.12 -5.91
N MET A 28 -12.56 16.13 -7.15
CA MET A 28 -11.71 16.23 -8.34
C MET A 28 -10.91 17.53 -8.46
N HIS A 29 -11.31 18.58 -7.75
CA HIS A 29 -10.57 19.85 -7.67
C HIS A 29 -9.24 19.73 -6.92
N HIS A 30 -9.03 18.65 -6.16
CA HIS A 30 -7.76 18.31 -5.53
C HIS A 30 -6.89 17.38 -6.38
N VAL A 31 -7.38 16.95 -7.57
CA VAL A 31 -6.80 15.81 -8.28
C VAL A 31 -6.31 16.18 -9.68
N ALA A 32 -5.03 15.95 -9.95
CA ALA A 32 -4.50 15.89 -11.29
C ALA A 32 -4.58 14.46 -11.84
N GLN A 33 -5.05 14.32 -13.09
CA GLN A 33 -5.15 13.05 -13.80
C GLN A 33 -4.07 12.90 -14.84
N VAL A 34 -3.18 11.94 -14.68
CA VAL A 34 -2.22 11.53 -15.72
C VAL A 34 -2.82 10.36 -16.48
N ARG A 35 -3.44 10.63 -17.63
CA ARG A 35 -4.16 9.62 -18.45
C ARG A 35 -3.31 8.97 -19.52
N SER A 36 -2.05 9.34 -19.61
CA SER A 36 -1.09 8.90 -20.64
C SER A 36 -0.07 7.89 -20.12
N MET A 37 -0.35 7.26 -18.98
CA MET A 37 0.53 6.21 -18.46
C MET A 37 0.56 5.02 -19.40
N THR A 38 1.77 4.51 -19.66
CA THR A 38 1.99 3.40 -20.58
C THR A 38 3.28 2.65 -20.25
N HIS A 39 3.27 1.34 -20.46
CA HIS A 39 4.47 0.50 -20.50
C HIS A 39 4.21 -0.78 -21.31
N LYS A 40 5.15 -1.74 -21.31
CA LYS A 40 5.07 -2.96 -22.12
C LYS A 40 4.92 -4.24 -21.29
N ASP A 41 4.82 -4.12 -19.96
CA ASP A 41 4.82 -5.26 -19.06
C ASP A 41 3.39 -5.74 -18.82
N ILE A 42 3.06 -6.94 -19.31
CA ILE A 42 1.72 -7.52 -19.27
C ILE A 42 1.50 -8.39 -18.00
N PRO A 43 2.47 -9.23 -17.55
CA PRO A 43 2.32 -9.97 -16.30
C PRO A 43 2.33 -9.05 -15.08
N HIS A 44 1.51 -9.36 -14.07
CA HIS A 44 1.41 -8.58 -12.84
C HIS A 44 2.75 -8.33 -12.16
N ASP A 45 3.56 -9.36 -12.00
CA ASP A 45 4.84 -9.28 -11.30
C ASP A 45 5.82 -8.31 -11.96
N GLN A 46 5.89 -8.28 -13.28
CA GLN A 46 6.71 -7.31 -14.02
C GLN A 46 6.15 -5.90 -13.94
N ALA A 47 4.84 -5.75 -14.11
CA ALA A 47 4.17 -4.46 -14.08
C ALA A 47 4.25 -3.83 -12.69
N VAL A 48 3.96 -4.60 -11.63
CA VAL A 48 4.12 -4.16 -10.23
C VAL A 48 5.56 -3.76 -9.94
N TYR A 49 6.53 -4.60 -10.34
CA TYR A 49 7.94 -4.28 -10.19
C TYR A 49 8.29 -2.95 -10.85
N HIS A 50 7.85 -2.75 -12.10
CA HIS A 50 8.11 -1.51 -12.85
C HIS A 50 7.52 -0.29 -12.15
N MET A 51 6.25 -0.36 -11.74
CA MET A 51 5.55 0.76 -11.11
C MET A 51 6.11 1.11 -9.72
N LEU A 52 6.57 0.13 -8.96
CA LEU A 52 7.10 0.36 -7.60
C LEU A 52 8.58 0.74 -7.56
N THR A 53 9.35 0.41 -8.60
CA THR A 53 10.80 0.66 -8.63
C THR A 53 11.23 1.71 -9.65
N GLY A 54 10.39 2.01 -10.65
CA GLY A 54 10.73 2.84 -11.82
C GLY A 54 11.62 2.11 -12.84
N TYR A 55 11.88 0.82 -12.67
CA TYR A 55 12.75 0.03 -13.54
C TYR A 55 12.03 -1.20 -14.08
N ARG A 56 12.26 -1.52 -15.35
CA ARG A 56 11.78 -2.77 -15.93
C ARG A 56 12.63 -3.95 -15.44
N HIS A 57 11.97 -5.05 -15.14
CA HIS A 57 12.67 -6.29 -14.81
C HIS A 57 13.31 -6.90 -16.07
N ASN A 58 14.52 -7.47 -15.92
CA ASN A 58 15.25 -8.05 -17.06
C ASN A 58 14.60 -9.34 -17.59
N ILE A 59 13.96 -10.11 -16.72
CA ILE A 59 13.22 -11.33 -17.09
C ILE A 59 11.84 -10.91 -17.61
N LYS A 60 11.50 -11.38 -18.80
CA LYS A 60 10.24 -11.05 -19.50
C LYS A 60 9.12 -12.06 -19.31
N ALA A 61 9.37 -13.14 -18.59
CA ALA A 61 8.37 -14.15 -18.27
C ALA A 61 7.72 -13.88 -16.92
N GLY A 62 6.45 -14.27 -16.72
CA GLY A 62 5.81 -14.24 -15.40
C GLY A 62 6.49 -15.22 -14.42
N GLY A 63 6.08 -15.15 -13.14
CA GLY A 63 6.63 -16.01 -12.10
C GLY A 63 7.89 -15.48 -11.44
N LEU A 64 8.13 -14.18 -11.50
CA LEU A 64 9.28 -13.53 -10.86
C LEU A 64 9.29 -13.78 -9.36
N LYS A 65 10.46 -14.01 -8.81
CA LYS A 65 10.72 -14.10 -7.37
C LYS A 65 11.36 -12.80 -6.89
N VAL A 66 11.26 -12.54 -5.61
CA VAL A 66 12.01 -11.46 -4.96
C VAL A 66 13.47 -11.87 -4.87
N GLU A 67 14.36 -11.02 -5.37
CA GLU A 67 15.81 -11.27 -5.38
C GLU A 67 16.54 -10.13 -4.62
N PRO A 68 17.64 -10.44 -3.92
CA PRO A 68 18.46 -9.42 -3.26
C PRO A 68 19.05 -8.38 -4.23
N THR A 69 19.11 -8.70 -5.51
CA THR A 69 19.64 -7.84 -6.59
C THR A 69 18.56 -6.96 -7.22
N ASP A 70 17.31 -7.10 -6.83
CA ASP A 70 16.21 -6.29 -7.33
C ASP A 70 16.47 -4.78 -7.17
N HIS A 71 15.90 -3.99 -8.06
CA HIS A 71 15.83 -2.55 -7.84
C HIS A 71 14.97 -2.27 -6.60
N PRO A 72 15.35 -1.30 -5.78
CA PRO A 72 14.62 -0.99 -4.56
C PRO A 72 13.25 -0.39 -4.87
N HIS A 73 12.29 -0.67 -3.99
CA HIS A 73 11.05 0.10 -3.90
C HIS A 73 11.37 1.59 -3.80
N ILE A 74 10.57 2.43 -4.44
CA ILE A 74 10.76 3.88 -4.40
C ILE A 74 10.81 4.43 -2.97
N ALA A 75 9.96 3.92 -2.08
CA ALA A 75 9.97 4.28 -0.66
C ALA A 75 11.29 3.92 0.06
N SER A 76 11.92 2.80 -0.32
CA SER A 76 13.23 2.40 0.21
C SER A 76 14.35 3.33 -0.29
N SER A 77 14.27 3.76 -1.54
CA SER A 77 15.19 4.72 -2.13
C SER A 77 15.05 6.09 -1.46
N PHE A 78 13.80 6.52 -1.26
CA PHE A 78 13.48 7.74 -0.52
C PHE A 78 14.01 7.66 0.92
N TYR A 79 13.73 6.59 1.64
CA TYR A 79 14.18 6.39 3.02
C TYR A 79 15.70 6.44 3.15
N LYS A 80 16.44 5.82 2.21
CA LYS A 80 17.90 5.89 2.21
C LYS A 80 18.43 7.29 1.94
N ALA A 81 17.72 8.08 1.14
CA ALA A 81 18.10 9.46 0.79
C ALA A 81 17.68 10.47 1.86
N ASP A 82 16.72 10.12 2.72
CA ASP A 82 16.19 10.99 3.77
C ASP A 82 17.28 11.27 4.82
N LYS A 83 17.58 12.56 5.01
CA LYS A 83 18.62 13.04 5.95
C LYS A 83 18.02 13.43 7.29
N ASP A 84 16.70 13.48 7.39
CA ASP A 84 15.98 13.88 8.59
C ASP A 84 15.15 12.70 9.13
N PRO A 85 15.80 11.73 9.81
CA PRO A 85 15.12 10.55 10.29
C PRO A 85 14.12 10.94 11.37
N THR A 86 12.85 10.78 11.06
CA THR A 86 11.78 10.80 12.06
C THR A 86 11.89 9.55 12.95
N THR A 87 11.27 9.61 14.12
CA THR A 87 11.19 8.46 15.03
C THR A 87 10.33 7.32 14.49
N LEU A 88 9.40 7.64 13.58
CA LEU A 88 8.66 6.65 12.81
C LEU A 88 9.53 6.02 11.72
N PRO A 89 9.23 4.76 11.32
CA PRO A 89 9.80 4.23 10.09
C PRO A 89 9.51 5.17 8.92
N ALA A 90 10.57 5.65 8.26
CA ALA A 90 10.40 6.59 7.15
C ALA A 90 9.60 6.00 5.96
N SER A 91 9.46 4.68 5.91
CA SER A 91 8.67 3.96 4.91
C SER A 91 7.86 2.85 5.56
N ILE A 92 6.55 2.86 5.39
CA ILE A 92 5.60 1.89 5.96
C ILE A 92 4.77 1.28 4.84
N ALA A 93 4.51 -0.02 4.91
CA ALA A 93 3.68 -0.78 3.97
C ALA A 93 2.48 -1.41 4.69
N ILE A 94 1.27 -1.20 4.17
CA ILE A 94 -0.02 -1.59 4.75
C ILE A 94 -0.87 -2.22 3.63
N PRO A 95 -1.74 -3.17 3.90
CA PRO A 95 -1.92 -3.96 5.12
C PRO A 95 -0.99 -5.16 5.19
N GLU A 96 -0.41 -5.52 4.07
CA GLU A 96 0.57 -6.59 3.86
C GLU A 96 1.15 -6.50 2.45
N PRO A 97 2.31 -7.11 2.17
CA PRO A 97 2.85 -7.15 0.82
C PRO A 97 1.93 -7.88 -0.15
N MET A 98 1.85 -7.36 -1.39
CA MET A 98 1.09 -8.00 -2.46
C MET A 98 1.67 -9.36 -2.83
N ARG A 99 0.78 -10.31 -3.10
CA ARG A 99 1.12 -11.68 -3.45
C ARG A 99 0.32 -12.18 -4.64
N ILE A 100 0.90 -13.10 -5.37
CA ILE A 100 0.18 -14.03 -6.27
C ILE A 100 0.38 -15.41 -5.67
N GLU A 101 -0.70 -16.06 -5.25
CA GLU A 101 -0.65 -17.28 -4.45
C GLU A 101 0.21 -17.08 -3.18
N ALA A 102 1.09 -18.01 -2.87
CA ALA A 102 2.02 -17.86 -1.74
C ALA A 102 3.23 -16.95 -2.04
N ARG A 103 3.44 -16.58 -3.31
CA ARG A 103 4.63 -15.86 -3.77
C ARG A 103 4.45 -14.35 -3.64
N MET A 104 5.31 -13.70 -2.88
CA MET A 104 5.37 -12.25 -2.83
C MET A 104 5.81 -11.67 -4.18
N LEU A 105 5.14 -10.60 -4.62
CA LEU A 105 5.53 -9.90 -5.84
C LEU A 105 6.83 -9.12 -5.62
N PRO A 106 7.74 -9.09 -6.61
CA PRO A 106 8.98 -8.33 -6.52
C PRO A 106 8.74 -6.81 -6.57
N GLY A 107 9.76 -6.03 -6.20
CA GLY A 107 9.70 -4.57 -6.22
C GLY A 107 9.14 -3.93 -4.95
N GLN A 108 8.71 -4.72 -3.96
CA GLN A 108 8.14 -4.21 -2.70
C GLN A 108 9.18 -4.05 -1.58
N ASN A 109 10.39 -4.53 -1.80
CA ASN A 109 11.50 -4.52 -0.83
C ASN A 109 12.62 -3.55 -1.26
N ALA A 110 13.60 -3.41 -0.39
CA ALA A 110 14.77 -2.57 -0.64
C ALA A 110 15.77 -3.17 -1.65
N GLY A 111 15.61 -4.46 -2.02
CA GLY A 111 16.49 -5.14 -2.97
C GLY A 111 17.98 -4.89 -2.67
N ARG A 112 18.72 -4.45 -3.68
CA ARG A 112 20.16 -4.18 -3.58
C ARG A 112 20.60 -3.13 -2.54
N LEU A 113 19.67 -2.38 -1.95
CA LEU A 113 20.01 -1.47 -0.85
C LEU A 113 20.21 -2.20 0.48
N GLY A 114 19.70 -3.44 0.59
CA GLY A 114 19.77 -4.26 1.80
C GLY A 114 18.52 -4.14 2.69
N ALA A 115 18.26 -5.20 3.46
CA ALA A 115 17.01 -5.39 4.21
C ALA A 115 16.68 -4.29 5.23
N ARG A 116 17.70 -3.60 5.75
CA ARG A 116 17.49 -2.47 6.69
C ARG A 116 16.66 -1.32 6.12
N TRP A 117 16.59 -1.22 4.79
CA TRP A 117 15.83 -0.20 4.08
C TRP A 117 14.47 -0.70 3.60
N ASN A 118 14.07 -1.92 3.96
CA ASN A 118 12.75 -2.43 3.62
C ASN A 118 11.67 -1.53 4.24
N PRO A 119 10.55 -1.32 3.52
CA PRO A 119 9.38 -0.73 4.13
C PRO A 119 8.95 -1.54 5.35
N PHE A 120 8.56 -0.84 6.41
CA PHE A 120 8.11 -1.48 7.64
C PHE A 120 6.68 -2.03 7.44
N PRO A 121 6.47 -3.34 7.55
CA PRO A 121 5.16 -3.91 7.31
C PRO A 121 4.23 -3.72 8.51
N VAL A 122 3.00 -3.28 8.25
CA VAL A 122 1.94 -3.21 9.25
C VAL A 122 0.76 -4.02 8.75
N HIS A 123 0.34 -4.98 9.55
CA HIS A 123 -0.76 -5.84 9.16
C HIS A 123 -2.11 -5.28 9.62
N VAL A 124 -3.10 -5.31 8.72
CA VAL A 124 -4.50 -5.00 9.04
C VAL A 124 -5.35 -6.20 8.67
N THR A 125 -6.15 -6.69 9.62
CA THR A 125 -7.03 -7.84 9.40
C THR A 125 -8.15 -7.53 8.41
N ARG A 126 -8.87 -8.55 7.95
CA ARG A 126 -10.06 -8.38 7.11
C ARG A 126 -11.16 -7.52 7.77
N SER A 127 -11.28 -7.62 9.08
CA SER A 127 -12.21 -6.80 9.87
C SER A 127 -11.73 -5.37 10.09
N GLY A 128 -10.58 -4.98 9.52
CA GLY A 128 -10.02 -3.65 9.68
C GLY A 128 -9.25 -3.43 10.99
N GLN A 129 -9.01 -4.48 11.77
CA GLN A 129 -8.21 -4.36 13.00
C GLN A 129 -6.73 -4.26 12.66
N VAL A 130 -6.07 -3.24 13.18
CA VAL A 130 -4.62 -3.09 13.06
C VAL A 130 -3.94 -4.07 14.00
N ILE A 131 -3.01 -4.87 13.46
CA ILE A 131 -2.10 -5.69 14.24
C ILE A 131 -0.73 -5.00 14.19
N PRO A 132 -0.33 -4.33 15.26
CA PRO A 132 1.00 -3.75 15.32
C PRO A 132 2.04 -4.87 15.16
N PRO A 133 3.13 -4.67 14.40
CA PRO A 133 4.12 -5.69 14.20
C PRO A 133 4.69 -6.16 15.54
N ASP A 134 4.50 -7.44 15.87
CA ASP A 134 5.00 -8.14 17.07
C ASP A 134 4.79 -7.48 18.44
N LEU A 135 4.07 -6.36 18.50
CA LEU A 135 3.73 -5.69 19.76
C LEU A 135 2.73 -6.52 20.59
N GLY A 136 1.92 -7.37 19.92
CA GLY A 136 0.92 -8.21 20.58
C GLY A 136 1.50 -9.41 21.35
N GLN A 137 2.70 -9.88 21.00
CA GLN A 137 3.38 -10.96 21.75
C GLN A 137 4.16 -10.44 22.98
N LEU A 138 4.31 -9.12 23.07
CA LEU A 138 5.05 -8.47 24.14
C LEU A 138 4.18 -8.07 25.33
N ALA A 139 2.91 -8.41 25.35
CA ALA A 139 2.00 -8.09 26.45
C ALA A 139 2.47 -8.61 27.82
N SER A 140 3.36 -9.63 27.84
CA SER A 140 4.00 -10.15 29.05
C SER A 140 5.41 -9.62 29.33
N VAL A 141 5.95 -8.78 28.43
CA VAL A 141 7.33 -8.24 28.51
C VAL A 141 7.25 -6.74 28.73
N THR A 142 7.77 -6.25 29.84
CA THR A 142 7.78 -4.82 30.12
C THR A 142 8.76 -4.08 29.19
N LYS A 143 8.54 -2.75 29.01
CA LYS A 143 9.51 -1.89 28.26
C LYS A 143 10.93 -2.00 28.87
N THR A 144 11.02 -2.16 30.18
CA THR A 144 12.29 -2.35 30.91
C THR A 144 12.95 -3.65 30.53
N ASP A 145 12.18 -4.77 30.49
CA ASP A 145 12.70 -6.07 30.09
C ASP A 145 13.24 -6.07 28.66
N LEU A 146 12.53 -5.39 27.75
CA LEU A 146 12.98 -5.25 26.37
C LEU A 146 14.30 -4.48 26.27
N ARG A 147 14.38 -3.35 26.97
CA ARG A 147 15.62 -2.54 27.02
C ARG A 147 16.80 -3.36 27.54
N GLN A 148 16.60 -4.10 28.65
CA GLN A 148 17.63 -4.97 29.22
C GLN A 148 18.05 -6.11 28.26
N ARG A 149 17.07 -6.72 27.55
CA ARG A 149 17.36 -7.76 26.56
C ARG A 149 18.18 -7.20 25.39
N PHE A 150 17.85 -6.01 24.90
CA PHE A 150 18.60 -5.37 23.82
C PHE A 150 20.00 -4.93 24.25
N GLU A 151 20.15 -4.43 25.49
CA GLU A 151 21.47 -4.12 26.05
C GLU A 151 22.33 -5.38 26.18
N LEU A 152 21.75 -6.49 26.66
CA LEU A 152 22.44 -7.77 26.76
C LEU A 152 22.86 -8.30 25.40
N LEU A 153 21.96 -8.25 24.40
CA LEU A 153 22.28 -8.64 23.02
C LEU A 153 23.41 -7.78 22.45
N GLY A 154 23.41 -6.48 22.68
CA GLY A 154 24.48 -5.58 22.27
C GLY A 154 25.83 -5.93 22.90
N LYS A 155 25.84 -6.28 24.20
CA LYS A 155 27.05 -6.74 24.90
C LYS A 155 27.56 -8.08 24.36
N LEU A 156 26.66 -9.03 24.08
CA LEU A 156 27.02 -10.33 23.51
C LEU A 156 27.59 -10.19 22.09
N GLN A 157 27.03 -9.35 21.27
CA GLN A 157 27.49 -9.09 19.90
C GLN A 157 28.84 -8.42 19.86
N ASN A 158 29.13 -7.51 20.81
CA ASN A 158 30.43 -6.86 20.91
C ASN A 158 31.51 -7.76 21.52
N SER A 159 31.13 -8.83 22.22
CA SER A 159 32.04 -9.79 22.83
C SER A 159 32.36 -10.99 21.94
N SER A 160 31.60 -11.26 20.89
CA SER A 160 31.86 -12.36 19.96
C SER A 160 32.96 -11.99 18.97
N LEU A 161 34.08 -12.65 19.11
CA LEU A 161 35.37 -12.43 18.43
C LEU A 161 35.37 -12.68 16.91
N ASN A 162 34.24 -12.97 16.29
CA ASN A 162 34.20 -13.19 14.84
C ASN A 162 32.77 -13.20 14.32
N THR A 163 32.31 -12.13 13.71
CA THR A 163 31.30 -12.23 12.64
C THR A 163 31.05 -10.87 12.04
N ASN A 164 30.81 -10.84 10.76
CA ASN A 164 30.40 -9.73 9.91
C ASN A 164 29.93 -8.47 10.67
N VAL A 165 30.85 -7.57 10.97
CA VAL A 165 30.57 -6.27 11.64
C VAL A 165 29.42 -5.51 10.96
N ARG A 166 29.26 -5.72 9.66
CA ARG A 166 28.21 -5.11 8.86
C ARG A 166 26.83 -5.65 9.20
N GLU A 167 26.65 -6.98 9.32
CA GLU A 167 25.38 -7.61 9.69
C GLU A 167 24.98 -7.28 11.13
N SER A 168 25.95 -7.22 12.03
CA SER A 168 25.70 -6.84 13.43
C SER A 168 25.25 -5.38 13.55
N SER A 169 25.82 -4.46 12.77
CA SER A 169 25.45 -3.05 12.77
C SER A 169 24.06 -2.81 12.17
N GLU A 170 23.71 -3.55 11.14
CA GLU A 170 22.35 -3.49 10.52
C GLU A 170 21.28 -4.02 11.47
N PHE A 171 21.56 -5.11 12.17
CA PHE A 171 20.68 -5.67 13.17
C PHE A 171 20.50 -4.73 14.39
N GLN A 172 21.57 -4.12 14.89
CA GLN A 172 21.50 -3.12 15.95
C GLN A 172 20.70 -1.87 15.55
N ALA A 173 20.82 -1.44 14.29
CA ALA A 173 20.04 -0.32 13.78
C ALA A 173 18.53 -0.65 13.74
N LEU A 174 18.18 -1.89 13.32
CA LEU A 174 16.80 -2.38 13.34
C LEU A 174 16.27 -2.47 14.78
N GLN A 175 17.06 -3.00 15.72
CA GLN A 175 16.70 -3.08 17.13
C GLN A 175 16.41 -1.70 17.73
N ARG A 176 17.30 -0.72 17.54
CA ARG A 176 17.10 0.66 18.02
C ARG A 176 15.82 1.27 17.46
N ARG A 177 15.52 0.99 16.18
CA ARG A 177 14.32 1.48 15.52
C ARG A 177 13.04 0.87 16.13
N VAL A 178 13.04 -0.44 16.37
CA VAL A 178 11.93 -1.13 17.05
C VAL A 178 11.73 -0.56 18.45
N LEU A 179 12.81 -0.37 19.22
CA LEU A 179 12.73 0.26 20.55
C LEU A 179 12.16 1.68 20.48
N GLY A 180 12.61 2.50 19.53
CA GLY A 180 12.09 3.85 19.34
C GLY A 180 10.58 3.87 19.11
N ILE A 181 10.06 2.94 18.31
CA ILE A 181 8.62 2.77 18.07
C ILE A 181 7.89 2.38 19.38
N LEU A 182 8.49 1.46 20.15
CA LEU A 182 7.89 0.95 21.38
C LEU A 182 7.90 1.95 22.54
N GLU A 183 8.87 2.86 22.57
CA GLU A 183 9.06 3.82 23.64
C GLU A 183 8.22 5.10 23.50
N GLN A 184 7.80 5.45 22.29
CA GLN A 184 7.05 6.68 22.03
C GLN A 184 5.55 6.44 22.04
N SER A 185 4.86 7.01 23.01
CA SER A 185 3.39 6.92 23.13
C SER A 185 2.67 7.49 21.90
N SER A 186 3.19 8.60 21.34
CA SER A 186 2.61 9.21 20.14
C SER A 186 2.60 8.29 18.92
N ILE A 187 3.63 7.44 18.79
CA ILE A 187 3.69 6.45 17.73
C ILE A 187 2.68 5.32 17.96
N GLN A 188 2.59 4.82 19.19
CA GLN A 188 1.60 3.81 19.55
C GLN A 188 0.17 4.32 19.32
N GLU A 189 -0.08 5.58 19.66
CA GLU A 189 -1.36 6.25 19.42
C GLU A 189 -1.68 6.38 17.92
N ALA A 190 -0.68 6.57 17.06
CA ALA A 190 -0.89 6.61 15.62
C ALA A 190 -1.43 5.28 15.05
N PHE A 191 -1.02 4.15 15.63
CA PHE A 191 -1.51 2.82 15.27
C PHE A 191 -2.88 2.47 15.88
N ASP A 192 -3.32 3.22 16.88
CA ASP A 192 -4.57 2.94 17.60
C ASP A 192 -5.77 3.61 16.91
N LEU A 193 -6.42 2.89 16.03
CA LEU A 193 -7.61 3.37 15.34
C LEU A 193 -8.82 3.59 16.28
N SER A 194 -8.82 3.03 17.51
CA SER A 194 -9.90 3.27 18.47
C SER A 194 -9.99 4.73 18.94
N LYS A 195 -8.96 5.53 18.66
CA LYS A 195 -8.93 6.97 18.91
C LYS A 195 -9.75 7.78 17.90
N GLU A 196 -10.11 7.18 16.79
CA GLU A 196 -10.95 7.83 15.78
C GLU A 196 -12.43 7.74 16.12
N SER A 197 -13.21 8.70 15.66
CA SER A 197 -14.65 8.70 15.84
C SER A 197 -15.33 7.61 15.00
N GLU A 198 -16.50 7.15 15.46
CA GLU A 198 -17.36 6.27 14.67
C GLU A 198 -17.71 6.85 13.29
N GLN A 199 -17.85 8.16 13.21
CA GLN A 199 -18.10 8.88 11.98
C GLN A 199 -16.89 8.79 11.02
N THR A 200 -15.66 8.94 11.51
CA THR A 200 -14.43 8.77 10.74
C THR A 200 -14.32 7.35 10.21
N HIS A 201 -14.54 6.34 11.07
CA HIS A 201 -14.56 4.95 10.64
C HIS A 201 -15.58 4.67 9.53
N ALA A 202 -16.80 5.23 9.65
CA ALA A 202 -17.84 5.09 8.64
C ALA A 202 -17.50 5.81 7.33
N LEU A 203 -16.86 6.98 7.41
CA LEU A 203 -16.41 7.76 6.26
C LEU A 203 -15.44 6.98 5.38
N TYR A 204 -14.38 6.41 5.97
CA TYR A 204 -13.40 5.57 5.25
C TYR A 204 -13.95 4.19 4.88
N GLY A 205 -14.86 3.66 5.66
CA GLY A 205 -15.38 2.30 5.59
C GLY A 205 -14.66 1.36 6.57
N ARG A 206 -15.45 0.44 7.14
CA ARG A 206 -14.97 -0.48 8.17
C ARG A 206 -14.31 -1.75 7.62
N ASP A 207 -14.19 -1.83 6.30
CA ASP A 207 -13.46 -2.91 5.66
C ASP A 207 -11.93 -2.69 5.76
N ARG A 208 -11.17 -3.72 5.45
CA ARG A 208 -9.71 -3.71 5.52
C ARG A 208 -9.07 -2.51 4.82
N HIS A 209 -9.53 -2.19 3.61
CA HIS A 209 -8.91 -1.13 2.80
C HIS A 209 -9.25 0.25 3.34
N GLY A 210 -10.50 0.46 3.78
CA GLY A 210 -10.90 1.70 4.45
C GLY A 210 -10.08 1.95 5.71
N GLN A 211 -9.94 0.94 6.57
CA GLN A 211 -9.16 1.07 7.81
C GLN A 211 -7.65 1.16 7.57
N SER A 212 -7.13 0.50 6.53
CA SER A 212 -5.72 0.67 6.12
C SER A 212 -5.43 2.07 5.64
N THR A 213 -6.34 2.67 4.90
CA THR A 213 -6.19 4.05 4.40
C THR A 213 -6.34 5.07 5.53
N LEU A 214 -7.27 4.84 6.47
CA LEU A 214 -7.39 5.64 7.69
C LEU A 214 -6.10 5.57 8.53
N LEU A 215 -5.53 4.37 8.69
CA LEU A 215 -4.24 4.19 9.34
C LEU A 215 -3.13 4.95 8.62
N ALA A 216 -3.09 4.91 7.29
CA ALA A 216 -2.10 5.65 6.50
C ALA A 216 -2.17 7.15 6.77
N ARG A 217 -3.36 7.74 6.82
CA ARG A 217 -3.56 9.16 7.17
C ARG A 217 -3.01 9.46 8.57
N ARG A 218 -3.34 8.64 9.58
CA ARG A 218 -2.83 8.81 10.95
C ARG A 218 -1.32 8.73 11.04
N LEU A 219 -0.71 7.81 10.30
CA LEU A 219 0.74 7.65 10.27
C LEU A 219 1.43 8.85 9.62
N VAL A 220 0.86 9.41 8.54
CA VAL A 220 1.34 10.65 7.92
C VAL A 220 1.21 11.81 8.90
N GLU A 221 0.07 11.97 9.56
CA GLU A 221 -0.18 12.99 10.59
C GLU A 221 0.82 12.87 11.76
N ALA A 222 1.24 11.65 12.11
CA ALA A 222 2.27 11.38 13.12
C ALA A 222 3.70 11.53 12.59
N GLY A 223 3.90 11.91 11.32
CA GLY A 223 5.20 12.19 10.72
C GLY A 223 5.83 11.05 9.90
N ALA A 224 5.09 10.00 9.54
CA ALA A 224 5.59 9.02 8.58
C ALA A 224 5.78 9.67 7.21
N ARG A 225 6.99 9.50 6.63
CA ARG A 225 7.38 10.20 5.40
C ARG A 225 6.90 9.53 4.13
N PHE A 226 6.69 8.21 4.18
CA PHE A 226 6.21 7.43 3.04
C PHE A 226 5.34 6.27 3.52
N VAL A 227 4.09 6.25 3.12
CA VAL A 227 3.16 5.17 3.45
C VAL A 227 2.62 4.58 2.15
N THR A 228 2.78 3.28 1.96
CA THR A 228 2.22 2.56 0.82
C THR A 228 1.04 1.72 1.29
N VAL A 229 -0.13 1.97 0.72
CA VAL A 229 -1.33 1.16 0.97
C VAL A 229 -1.56 0.25 -0.22
N TYR A 230 -1.37 -1.04 -0.03
CA TYR A 230 -1.62 -2.04 -1.05
C TYR A 230 -3.08 -2.50 -1.04
N TRP A 231 -3.66 -2.55 -2.20
CA TRP A 231 -4.97 -3.18 -2.40
C TRP A 231 -4.79 -4.38 -3.33
N GLY A 232 -4.21 -5.42 -2.78
CA GLY A 232 -3.97 -6.68 -3.47
C GLY A 232 -4.96 -7.76 -3.08
N LYS A 233 -4.79 -8.92 -3.70
CA LYS A 233 -5.51 -10.14 -3.35
C LYS A 233 -4.93 -10.72 -2.06
N GLU A 234 -5.80 -11.12 -1.14
CA GLU A 234 -5.40 -11.79 0.09
C GLU A 234 -5.13 -13.29 -0.16
N MET A 235 -4.13 -13.86 0.51
CA MET A 235 -3.81 -15.30 0.36
C MET A 235 -5.00 -16.22 0.65
N GLN A 236 -5.86 -15.82 1.59
CA GLN A 236 -7.02 -16.61 2.01
C GLN A 236 -8.19 -16.54 1.01
N ASP A 237 -8.10 -15.68 0.00
CA ASP A 237 -9.09 -15.55 -1.07
C ASP A 237 -8.93 -16.63 -2.15
N TRP A 238 -7.91 -17.48 -2.04
CA TRP A 238 -7.64 -18.61 -2.91
C TRP A 238 -8.36 -19.87 -2.41
N GLY A 239 -9.69 -19.84 -2.39
CA GLY A 239 -10.49 -21.05 -2.15
C GLY A 239 -10.55 -21.94 -3.40
N PRO A 240 -10.90 -23.23 -3.23
CA PRO A 240 -11.08 -24.14 -4.36
C PRO A 240 -12.26 -23.76 -5.28
N SER A 241 -13.12 -22.85 -4.86
CA SER A 241 -14.24 -22.32 -5.65
C SER A 241 -14.09 -20.81 -5.86
N TRP A 242 -14.44 -20.35 -7.05
CA TRP A 242 -14.43 -18.94 -7.47
C TRP A 242 -15.51 -18.09 -6.78
N GLU A 243 -16.48 -18.70 -6.10
CA GLU A 243 -17.58 -18.00 -5.40
C GLU A 243 -17.11 -17.10 -4.25
N PRO A 244 -16.13 -17.48 -3.42
CA PRO A 244 -15.53 -16.57 -2.45
C PRO A 244 -14.83 -15.36 -3.08
N MET A 245 -14.51 -15.39 -4.38
CA MET A 245 -13.93 -14.24 -5.08
C MET A 245 -14.87 -13.03 -5.14
N LEU A 246 -16.19 -13.22 -5.03
CA LEU A 246 -17.15 -12.11 -5.01
C LEU A 246 -17.08 -11.27 -3.72
N ALA A 247 -16.68 -11.88 -2.62
CA ALA A 247 -16.61 -11.20 -1.32
C ALA A 247 -15.29 -10.44 -1.09
N ASN A 248 -14.17 -10.90 -1.71
CA ASN A 248 -12.81 -10.41 -1.45
C ASN A 248 -12.07 -10.03 -2.75
N ASN A 249 -12.72 -9.34 -3.63
CA ASN A 249 -12.36 -9.15 -5.01
C ASN A 249 -10.98 -8.54 -5.26
N PRO A 250 -10.11 -9.24 -5.99
CA PRO A 250 -8.97 -8.65 -6.62
C PRO A 250 -9.39 -7.76 -7.80
N TRP A 251 -8.60 -6.74 -8.07
CA TRP A 251 -8.76 -5.90 -9.26
C TRP A 251 -8.46 -6.64 -10.57
N ASP A 252 -8.01 -7.88 -10.52
CA ASP A 252 -7.70 -8.71 -11.68
C ASP A 252 -8.96 -9.39 -12.24
N THR A 253 -9.77 -8.59 -12.91
CA THR A 253 -11.15 -8.91 -13.32
C THR A 253 -11.24 -9.45 -14.75
N HIS A 254 -10.55 -10.56 -15.05
CA HIS A 254 -10.67 -11.26 -16.33
C HIS A 254 -12.06 -11.83 -16.60
N ARG A 255 -12.87 -12.00 -15.57
CA ARG A 255 -14.25 -12.46 -15.59
C ARG A 255 -15.10 -11.65 -14.60
N ASN A 256 -16.39 -11.63 -14.77
CA ASN A 256 -17.32 -10.87 -13.94
C ASN A 256 -16.93 -9.39 -13.78
N HIS A 257 -16.22 -8.83 -14.74
CA HIS A 257 -15.63 -7.49 -14.63
C HIS A 257 -16.67 -6.44 -14.26
N PHE A 258 -17.79 -6.40 -14.98
CA PHE A 258 -18.76 -5.31 -14.82
C PHE A 258 -19.50 -5.35 -13.49
N PRO A 259 -20.03 -6.49 -13.01
CA PRO A 259 -20.60 -6.58 -11.67
C PRO A 259 -19.57 -6.29 -10.58
N LEU A 260 -18.36 -6.83 -10.68
CA LEU A 260 -17.30 -6.63 -9.67
C LEU A 260 -16.91 -5.16 -9.55
N ILE A 261 -16.72 -4.48 -10.68
CA ILE A 261 -16.37 -3.06 -10.71
C ILE A 261 -17.51 -2.21 -10.15
N LYS A 262 -18.75 -2.47 -10.60
CA LYS A 262 -19.93 -1.67 -10.24
C LYS A 262 -20.35 -1.86 -8.78
N ASP A 263 -20.43 -3.10 -8.33
CA ASP A 263 -21.14 -3.43 -7.09
C ASP A 263 -20.18 -3.63 -5.90
N SER A 264 -18.87 -3.73 -6.16
CA SER A 264 -17.88 -4.03 -5.12
C SER A 264 -16.64 -3.14 -5.14
N LEU A 265 -15.85 -3.15 -6.22
CA LEU A 265 -14.53 -2.54 -6.21
C LEU A 265 -14.57 -1.01 -6.22
N LEU A 266 -15.24 -0.42 -7.22
CA LEU A 266 -15.30 1.04 -7.33
C LEU A 266 -16.09 1.72 -6.21
N PRO A 267 -17.21 1.19 -5.70
CA PRO A 267 -17.88 1.83 -4.56
C PRO A 267 -17.03 1.91 -3.30
N ARG A 268 -16.20 0.89 -3.03
CA ARG A 268 -15.25 0.92 -1.91
C ARG A 268 -14.10 1.88 -2.17
N ALA A 269 -13.52 1.83 -3.37
CA ALA A 269 -12.43 2.71 -3.77
C ALA A 269 -12.85 4.18 -3.78
N ASP A 270 -14.01 4.48 -4.35
CA ASP A 270 -14.62 5.82 -4.38
C ASP A 270 -14.80 6.39 -2.98
N ARG A 271 -15.41 5.59 -2.08
CA ARG A 271 -15.60 5.98 -0.69
C ARG A 271 -14.27 6.27 0.00
N THR A 272 -13.34 5.30 -0.05
CA THR A 272 -12.10 5.35 0.71
C THR A 272 -11.16 6.45 0.22
N PHE A 273 -11.02 6.61 -1.11
CA PHE A 273 -10.13 7.61 -1.65
C PHE A 273 -10.70 9.04 -1.51
N ALA A 274 -12.00 9.21 -1.73
CA ALA A 274 -12.65 10.50 -1.49
C ALA A 274 -12.58 10.90 -0.01
N ALA A 275 -12.78 9.94 0.92
CA ALA A 275 -12.63 10.18 2.36
C ALA A 275 -11.20 10.60 2.73
N LEU A 276 -10.20 9.96 2.13
CA LEU A 276 -8.80 10.33 2.35
C LEU A 276 -8.54 11.78 1.93
N LEU A 277 -8.97 12.17 0.74
CA LEU A 277 -8.76 13.54 0.23
C LEU A 277 -9.48 14.58 1.10
N GLU A 278 -10.73 14.32 1.46
CA GLU A 278 -11.54 15.20 2.33
C GLU A 278 -10.88 15.37 3.71
N ASP A 279 -10.59 14.26 4.40
CA ASP A 279 -10.02 14.28 5.75
C ASP A 279 -8.60 14.90 5.78
N MET A 280 -7.77 14.62 4.78
CA MET A 280 -6.44 15.23 4.67
C MET A 280 -6.51 16.73 4.35
N ASN A 281 -7.45 17.15 3.50
CA ASN A 281 -7.69 18.56 3.22
C ASN A 281 -8.15 19.31 4.48
N ASP A 282 -9.13 18.76 5.20
CA ASP A 282 -9.68 19.39 6.42
C ASP A 282 -8.66 19.52 7.54
N ARG A 283 -7.63 18.68 7.53
CA ARG A 283 -6.49 18.72 8.47
C ARG A 283 -5.29 19.52 7.98
N GLY A 284 -5.33 20.06 6.75
CA GLY A 284 -4.19 20.75 6.14
C GLY A 284 -3.04 19.80 5.73
N LEU A 285 -3.26 18.48 5.76
CA LEU A 285 -2.23 17.49 5.42
C LEU A 285 -1.95 17.42 3.91
N LEU A 286 -2.92 17.81 3.06
CA LEU A 286 -2.72 17.84 1.61
C LEU A 286 -1.72 18.92 1.18
N ASP A 287 -1.48 19.95 1.96
CA ASP A 287 -0.54 21.02 1.62
C ASP A 287 0.90 20.50 1.50
N ASP A 288 1.25 19.50 2.34
CA ASP A 288 2.61 18.96 2.46
C ASP A 288 2.71 17.47 2.07
N THR A 289 1.60 16.84 1.70
CA THR A 289 1.57 15.41 1.40
C THR A 289 1.11 15.15 -0.02
N LEU A 290 1.95 14.51 -0.82
CA LEU A 290 1.57 14.00 -2.14
C LEU A 290 0.86 12.65 -1.99
N VAL A 291 -0.39 12.59 -2.41
CA VAL A 291 -1.18 11.35 -2.50
C VAL A 291 -1.15 10.84 -3.93
N ILE A 292 -0.76 9.57 -4.11
CA ILE A 292 -0.71 8.90 -5.42
C ILE A 292 -1.67 7.72 -5.40
N TRP A 293 -2.63 7.68 -6.34
CA TRP A 293 -3.48 6.51 -6.56
C TRP A 293 -3.22 5.94 -7.93
N MET A 294 -2.76 4.69 -7.98
CA MET A 294 -2.37 4.02 -9.21
C MET A 294 -2.63 2.52 -9.15
N GLY A 295 -2.71 1.91 -10.34
CA GLY A 295 -2.54 0.48 -10.56
C GLY A 295 -1.31 0.21 -11.41
N GLU A 296 -0.98 -1.06 -11.58
CA GLU A 296 0.19 -1.47 -12.37
C GLU A 296 -0.04 -1.38 -13.87
N PHE A 297 -1.28 -1.45 -14.34
CA PHE A 297 -1.71 -1.24 -15.73
C PHE A 297 -3.23 -1.01 -15.82
N GLY A 298 -3.72 -0.73 -17.03
CA GLY A 298 -5.14 -0.62 -17.33
C GLY A 298 -5.79 -1.95 -17.74
N ARG A 299 -7.04 -1.87 -18.15
CA ARG A 299 -7.79 -3.00 -18.69
C ARG A 299 -8.14 -2.77 -20.16
N SER A 300 -8.13 -3.87 -20.93
CA SER A 300 -8.33 -3.82 -22.38
C SER A 300 -9.62 -3.09 -22.77
N PRO A 301 -9.59 -2.25 -23.83
CA PRO A 301 -10.80 -1.62 -24.36
C PRO A 301 -11.77 -2.67 -24.94
N ARG A 302 -11.24 -3.81 -25.39
CA ARG A 302 -12.04 -4.94 -25.88
C ARG A 302 -12.53 -5.77 -24.70
N ILE A 303 -13.81 -6.10 -24.72
CA ILE A 303 -14.42 -7.04 -23.76
C ILE A 303 -13.99 -8.44 -24.17
N SER A 304 -13.43 -9.20 -23.23
CA SER A 304 -13.02 -10.58 -23.41
C SER A 304 -14.18 -11.52 -23.11
N SER A 305 -14.33 -12.54 -23.95
CA SER A 305 -15.27 -13.65 -23.78
C SER A 305 -14.54 -14.99 -23.62
N ILE A 306 -13.28 -14.97 -23.16
CA ILE A 306 -12.49 -16.17 -22.92
C ILE A 306 -13.13 -17.04 -21.83
N PHE A 307 -13.77 -16.40 -20.85
CA PHE A 307 -14.52 -17.03 -19.78
C PHE A 307 -16.03 -16.93 -20.03
N GLU A 308 -16.82 -17.76 -19.37
CA GLU A 308 -18.29 -17.78 -19.48
C GLU A 308 -18.91 -16.39 -19.17
N THR A 309 -18.29 -15.62 -18.31
CA THR A 309 -18.71 -14.27 -17.96
C THR A 309 -17.74 -13.22 -18.50
N PRO A 310 -18.26 -12.12 -19.09
CA PRO A 310 -17.42 -11.10 -19.72
C PRO A 310 -16.41 -10.46 -18.78
N GLY A 311 -15.20 -10.26 -19.28
CA GLY A 311 -14.10 -9.64 -18.55
C GLY A 311 -13.28 -8.69 -19.41
N ARG A 312 -12.16 -8.23 -18.83
CA ARG A 312 -11.17 -7.42 -19.54
C ARG A 312 -9.77 -7.88 -19.20
N GLU A 313 -8.95 -8.03 -20.23
CA GLU A 313 -7.57 -8.45 -20.12
C GLU A 313 -6.65 -7.31 -19.66
N HIS A 314 -5.39 -7.62 -19.34
CA HIS A 314 -4.37 -6.62 -19.03
C HIS A 314 -4.10 -5.70 -20.21
N TRP A 315 -3.96 -4.40 -19.94
CA TRP A 315 -3.70 -3.40 -20.97
C TRP A 315 -2.72 -2.33 -20.51
N PRO A 316 -1.42 -2.59 -20.59
CA PRO A 316 -0.40 -1.64 -20.13
C PRO A 316 -0.21 -0.44 -21.07
N HIS A 317 -0.89 -0.43 -22.23
CA HIS A 317 -0.70 0.61 -23.25
C HIS A 317 -1.44 1.92 -22.96
N ALA A 318 -2.40 1.91 -22.01
CA ALA A 318 -3.07 3.12 -21.57
C ALA A 318 -3.72 2.88 -20.19
N PHE A 319 -3.33 3.67 -19.20
CA PHE A 319 -3.96 3.69 -17.88
C PHE A 319 -3.82 5.06 -17.21
N THR A 320 -4.48 5.23 -16.10
CA THR A 320 -4.57 6.50 -15.39
C THR A 320 -3.88 6.41 -14.04
N LEU A 321 -3.16 7.46 -13.70
CA LEU A 321 -2.60 7.74 -12.38
C LEU A 321 -3.27 9.01 -11.87
N LEU A 322 -3.68 9.03 -10.60
CA LEU A 322 -4.19 10.21 -9.93
C LEU A 322 -3.17 10.73 -8.92
N LEU A 323 -2.99 12.03 -8.91
CA LEU A 323 -2.13 12.74 -7.97
C LEU A 323 -2.98 13.78 -7.24
N ALA A 324 -2.76 13.96 -5.95
CA ALA A 324 -3.39 15.01 -5.17
C ALA A 324 -2.45 15.53 -4.08
N GLY A 325 -2.59 16.80 -3.71
CA GLY A 325 -1.85 17.41 -2.62
C GLY A 325 -0.53 18.04 -3.04
N ALA A 326 0.45 18.05 -2.16
CA ALA A 326 1.71 18.79 -2.33
C ALA A 326 2.39 18.58 -3.68
N GLY A 327 2.65 19.66 -4.38
CA GLY A 327 3.31 19.65 -5.68
C GLY A 327 2.39 19.43 -6.89
N VAL A 328 1.05 19.41 -6.69
CA VAL A 328 0.03 19.18 -7.75
C VAL A 328 -0.79 20.43 -7.98
#